data_f367feb9c8d29cef06b94271c2ab7dbf
#
_entry.id   f367feb9c8d29cef06b94271c2ab7dbf
#
_cell.length_a   1.000
_cell.length_b   1.000
_cell.length_c   1.000
_cell.angle_alpha   90.00
_cell.angle_beta   90.00
_cell.angle_gamma   90.00
#
_symmetry.space_group_name_H-M   'P 1'
#
loop_
_entity.id
_entity.type
_entity.pdbx_description
1 polymer ?
#
loop_
_entity_poly.entity_id
_entity_poly.type
_entity_poly.pdbx_seq_one_letter_code
_entity_poly.pdbx_strand_id
1 'polypeptide(L)'
;MSIPKIIHYCWFGPKPFSRTVKKCLKTWHNHLSDYEFCFWNEQTCATYAEEHRLPNPMEHPFVQSAYKAQKYAFVADYVRFWALYHIGGIYLDTDMYVLRSFSPLLQAQFFCGWETATEDTAGQCAPAATGSTVSCGALGACALGACARDILNQYDELLFDEAHIADYVIPRIITPIIRQHPEVTIYPYDYFYPYP
;
A
#
# COMPACT_ATOMS: atom_id res chain seq x y z
N MET A 1 -17.09 -7.90 6.83
CA MET A 1 -15.76 -8.00 7.51
C MET A 1 -15.24 -6.58 7.66
N SER A 2 -14.47 -6.30 8.71
CA SER A 2 -13.83 -4.99 8.90
C SER A 2 -12.31 -5.11 8.70
N ILE A 3 -11.66 -4.04 8.33
CA ILE A 3 -10.21 -3.97 8.22
C ILE A 3 -9.61 -4.11 9.63
N PRO A 4 -8.66 -5.03 9.87
CA PRO A 4 -8.04 -5.19 11.17
C PRO A 4 -7.15 -3.99 11.53
N LYS A 5 -6.99 -3.73 12.83
CA LYS A 5 -6.13 -2.67 13.36
C LYS A 5 -4.66 -3.06 13.31
N ILE A 6 -4.14 -3.26 12.12
CA ILE A 6 -2.75 -3.62 11.83
C ILE A 6 -2.19 -2.59 10.86
N ILE A 7 -1.02 -2.04 11.16
CA ILE A 7 -0.28 -1.12 10.30
C ILE A 7 0.91 -1.86 9.70
N HIS A 8 0.92 -1.98 8.39
CA HIS A 8 2.03 -2.54 7.62
C HIS A 8 2.90 -1.42 7.05
N TYR A 9 4.20 -1.59 7.10
CA TYR A 9 5.15 -0.69 6.45
C TYR A 9 6.41 -1.46 6.03
N CYS A 10 7.04 -1.01 4.95
CA CYS A 10 8.17 -1.67 4.32
C CYS A 10 9.44 -0.84 4.42
N TRP A 11 10.58 -1.51 4.59
CA TRP A 11 11.89 -0.90 4.43
C TRP A 11 12.91 -1.95 4.00
N PHE A 12 13.29 -1.92 2.75
CA PHE A 12 14.22 -2.88 2.15
C PHE A 12 15.60 -2.25 1.91
N GLY A 13 16.61 -3.11 1.87
CA GLY A 13 18.00 -2.72 1.63
C GLY A 13 18.71 -2.21 2.89
N PRO A 14 20.01 -1.89 2.76
CA PRO A 14 20.91 -1.71 3.90
C PRO A 14 20.84 -0.32 4.58
N LYS A 15 20.08 0.63 4.02
CA LYS A 15 20.07 2.00 4.55
C LYS A 15 19.25 2.09 5.83
N PRO A 16 19.72 2.78 6.88
CA PRO A 16 18.94 3.02 8.09
C PRO A 16 17.81 4.03 7.84
N PHE A 17 16.78 4.01 8.68
CA PHE A 17 15.71 5.02 8.66
C PHE A 17 16.25 6.45 8.73
N SER A 18 15.78 7.30 7.84
CA SER A 18 16.06 8.73 7.84
C SER A 18 15.46 9.43 9.07
N ARG A 19 15.86 10.70 9.31
CA ARG A 19 15.23 11.53 10.36
C ARG A 19 13.73 11.75 10.08
N THR A 20 13.34 11.90 8.80
CA THR A 20 11.94 12.06 8.39
C THR A 20 11.14 10.82 8.73
N VAL A 21 11.58 9.64 8.33
CA VAL A 21 10.93 8.37 8.65
C VAL A 21 10.73 8.21 10.16
N LYS A 22 11.76 8.47 10.96
CA LYS A 22 11.67 8.39 12.43
C LYS A 22 10.63 9.36 13.01
N LYS A 23 10.47 10.56 12.42
CA LYS A 23 9.44 11.53 12.82
C LYS A 23 8.04 11.01 12.47
N CYS A 24 7.86 10.47 11.26
CA CYS A 24 6.58 9.89 10.83
C CYS A 24 6.17 8.73 11.73
N LEU A 25 7.04 7.76 11.96
CA LEU A 25 6.80 6.62 12.86
C LEU A 25 6.39 7.08 14.27
N LYS A 26 6.99 8.16 14.79
CA LYS A 26 6.59 8.71 16.09
C LYS A 26 5.13 9.19 16.08
N THR A 27 4.64 9.77 14.98
CA THR A 27 3.23 10.18 14.88
C THR A 27 2.29 8.99 14.84
N TRP A 28 2.71 7.88 14.21
CA TRP A 28 1.94 6.65 14.18
C TRP A 28 1.71 6.10 15.59
N HIS A 29 2.77 5.97 16.39
CA HIS A 29 2.64 5.51 17.77
C HIS A 29 1.79 6.45 18.64
N ASN A 30 1.77 7.76 18.34
CA ASN A 30 0.94 8.71 19.08
C ASN A 30 -0.55 8.61 18.75
N HIS A 31 -0.91 8.34 17.49
CA HIS A 31 -2.28 8.37 17.00
C HIS A 31 -2.91 6.99 16.78
N LEU A 32 -2.10 5.93 16.75
CA LEU A 32 -2.48 4.56 16.46
C LEU A 32 -2.00 3.61 17.57
N SER A 33 -2.09 4.04 18.84
CA SER A 33 -1.60 3.28 19.99
C SER A 33 -2.34 1.95 20.23
N ASP A 34 -3.52 1.80 19.64
CA ASP A 34 -4.36 0.59 19.69
C ASP A 34 -4.25 -0.26 18.41
N TYR A 35 -3.23 0.00 17.59
CA TYR A 35 -2.91 -0.77 16.39
C TYR A 35 -1.66 -1.62 16.62
N GLU A 36 -1.63 -2.79 16.00
CA GLU A 36 -0.43 -3.60 15.86
C GLU A 36 0.42 -3.05 14.70
N PHE A 37 1.77 -3.14 14.82
CA PHE A 37 2.68 -2.65 13.79
C PHE A 37 3.48 -3.82 13.20
N CYS A 38 3.30 -4.08 11.91
CA CYS A 38 3.99 -5.11 11.15
C CYS A 38 5.03 -4.46 10.23
N PHE A 39 6.29 -4.64 10.59
CA PHE A 39 7.44 -4.17 9.81
C PHE A 39 7.91 -5.24 8.82
N TRP A 40 8.02 -4.86 7.55
CA TRP A 40 8.45 -5.74 6.48
C TRP A 40 9.83 -5.36 5.96
N ASN A 41 10.72 -6.33 6.00
CA ASN A 41 12.03 -6.34 5.37
C ASN A 41 12.33 -7.77 4.86
N GLU A 42 13.51 -8.01 4.35
CA GLU A 42 13.92 -9.30 3.79
C GLU A 42 13.72 -10.46 4.77
N GLN A 43 14.10 -10.25 6.02
CA GLN A 43 14.04 -11.28 7.06
C GLN A 43 12.62 -11.48 7.58
N THR A 44 11.90 -10.40 7.89
CA THR A 44 10.54 -10.49 8.45
C THR A 44 9.55 -11.07 7.44
N CYS A 45 9.71 -10.79 6.15
CA CYS A 45 8.94 -11.43 5.08
C CYS A 45 9.13 -12.96 5.06
N ALA A 46 10.40 -13.41 5.09
CA ALA A 46 10.69 -14.85 5.06
C ALA A 46 10.18 -15.56 6.32
N THR A 47 10.47 -14.99 7.50
CA THR A 47 10.03 -15.56 8.79
C THR A 47 8.51 -15.68 8.87
N TYR A 48 7.79 -14.59 8.53
CA TYR A 48 6.32 -14.59 8.59
C TYR A 48 5.71 -15.59 7.60
N ALA A 49 6.24 -15.65 6.38
CA ALA A 49 5.78 -16.58 5.35
C ALA A 49 5.95 -18.05 5.81
N GLU A 50 7.10 -18.39 6.40
CA GLU A 50 7.37 -19.73 6.94
C GLU A 50 6.42 -20.08 8.09
N GLU A 51 6.29 -19.21 9.09
CA GLU A 51 5.44 -19.42 10.27
C GLU A 51 3.97 -19.63 9.91
N HIS A 52 3.47 -18.90 8.89
CA HIS A 52 2.07 -18.94 8.48
C HIS A 52 1.81 -19.82 7.25
N ARG A 53 2.83 -20.52 6.73
CA ARG A 53 2.76 -21.36 5.52
C ARG A 53 2.23 -20.59 4.29
N LEU A 54 2.68 -19.35 4.13
CA LEU A 54 2.36 -18.49 2.99
C LEU A 54 3.49 -18.48 1.97
N PRO A 55 3.22 -18.13 0.70
CA PRO A 55 4.28 -17.87 -0.26
C PRO A 55 5.18 -16.72 0.23
N ASN A 56 6.50 -16.93 0.21
CA ASN A 56 7.43 -15.87 0.60
C ASN A 56 7.45 -14.78 -0.49
N PRO A 57 7.05 -13.54 -0.19
CA PRO A 57 6.99 -12.48 -1.19
C PRO A 57 8.36 -12.13 -1.77
N MET A 58 9.46 -12.42 -1.05
CA MET A 58 10.82 -12.20 -1.57
C MET A 58 11.23 -13.19 -2.66
N GLU A 59 10.49 -14.28 -2.86
CA GLU A 59 10.71 -15.28 -3.92
C GLU A 59 9.94 -14.97 -5.21
N HIS A 60 9.06 -13.97 -5.19
CA HIS A 60 8.32 -13.57 -6.38
C HIS A 60 9.26 -13.02 -7.47
N PRO A 61 9.13 -13.42 -8.76
CA PRO A 61 10.05 -13.03 -9.83
C PRO A 61 10.22 -11.51 -10.01
N PHE A 62 9.12 -10.75 -9.93
CA PHE A 62 9.15 -9.29 -9.96
C PHE A 62 9.97 -8.71 -8.79
N VAL A 63 9.76 -9.23 -7.57
CA VAL A 63 10.46 -8.78 -6.37
C VAL A 63 11.96 -9.09 -6.47
N GLN A 64 12.32 -10.29 -6.89
CA GLN A 64 13.72 -10.70 -7.05
C GLN A 64 14.46 -9.82 -8.07
N SER A 65 13.82 -9.53 -9.21
CA SER A 65 14.42 -8.67 -10.24
C SER A 65 14.57 -7.22 -9.77
N ALA A 66 13.55 -6.65 -9.11
CA ALA A 66 13.61 -5.31 -8.54
C ALA A 66 14.65 -5.22 -7.40
N TYR A 67 14.72 -6.24 -6.54
CA TYR A 67 15.69 -6.29 -5.45
C TYR A 67 17.13 -6.37 -5.96
N LYS A 68 17.39 -7.22 -6.97
CA LYS A 68 18.69 -7.33 -7.64
C LYS A 68 19.14 -6.01 -8.27
N ALA A 69 18.19 -5.24 -8.82
CA ALA A 69 18.42 -3.90 -9.35
C ALA A 69 18.54 -2.83 -8.27
N GLN A 70 18.42 -3.18 -6.97
CA GLN A 70 18.42 -2.26 -5.82
C GLN A 70 17.28 -1.21 -5.87
N LYS A 71 16.19 -1.53 -6.55
CA LYS A 71 15.00 -0.68 -6.67
C LYS A 71 13.98 -1.05 -5.59
N TYR A 72 14.33 -0.82 -4.35
CA TYR A 72 13.60 -1.26 -3.16
C TYR A 72 12.17 -0.72 -3.04
N ALA A 73 11.87 0.42 -3.66
CA ALA A 73 10.50 0.94 -3.72
C ALA A 73 9.57 -0.06 -4.42
N PHE A 74 10.00 -0.65 -5.55
CA PHE A 74 9.20 -1.64 -6.28
C PHE A 74 9.06 -2.97 -5.53
N VAL A 75 10.03 -3.33 -4.69
CA VAL A 75 9.90 -4.46 -3.76
C VAL A 75 8.77 -4.17 -2.76
N ALA A 76 8.76 -2.96 -2.17
CA ALA A 76 7.71 -2.54 -1.25
C ALA A 76 6.33 -2.49 -1.95
N ASP A 77 6.28 -2.17 -3.24
CA ASP A 77 5.05 -2.11 -4.03
C ASP A 77 4.34 -3.46 -4.14
N TYR A 78 5.07 -4.56 -4.26
CA TYR A 78 4.50 -5.90 -4.20
C TYR A 78 4.15 -6.31 -2.77
N VAL A 79 5.09 -6.14 -1.83
CA VAL A 79 4.94 -6.63 -0.45
C VAL A 79 3.76 -5.96 0.27
N ARG A 80 3.45 -4.67 -0.02
CA ARG A 80 2.27 -4.01 0.56
C ARG A 80 0.96 -4.73 0.22
N PHE A 81 0.79 -5.17 -1.04
CA PHE A 81 -0.41 -5.91 -1.45
C PHE A 81 -0.41 -7.34 -0.97
N TRP A 82 0.76 -7.99 -0.91
CA TRP A 82 0.91 -9.30 -0.29
C TRP A 82 0.44 -9.28 1.18
N ALA A 83 0.90 -8.30 1.97
CA ALA A 83 0.49 -8.14 3.36
C ALA A 83 -1.02 -7.83 3.48
N LEU A 84 -1.53 -6.88 2.69
CA LEU A 84 -2.94 -6.52 2.68
C LEU A 84 -3.84 -7.69 2.27
N TYR A 85 -3.43 -8.52 1.31
CA TYR A 85 -4.20 -9.67 0.89
C TYR A 85 -4.21 -10.78 1.94
N HIS A 86 -3.05 -11.19 2.44
CA HIS A 86 -2.95 -12.34 3.34
C HIS A 86 -3.39 -12.03 4.78
N ILE A 87 -3.18 -10.81 5.25
CA ILE A 87 -3.37 -10.41 6.65
C ILE A 87 -4.53 -9.42 6.80
N GLY A 88 -4.73 -8.55 5.81
CA GLY A 88 -5.57 -7.36 5.96
C GLY A 88 -4.88 -6.30 6.80
N GLY A 89 -5.53 -5.14 6.96
CA GLY A 89 -4.96 -4.03 7.71
C GLY A 89 -4.75 -2.80 6.86
N ILE A 90 -3.87 -1.93 7.29
CA ILE A 90 -3.56 -0.66 6.65
C ILE A 90 -2.07 -0.62 6.32
N TYR A 91 -1.74 -0.35 5.07
CA TYR A 91 -0.38 -0.05 4.67
C TYR A 91 -0.12 1.45 4.70
N LEU A 92 1.02 1.84 5.23
CA LEU A 92 1.51 3.22 5.20
C LEU A 92 2.92 3.28 4.61
N ASP A 93 3.15 4.20 3.67
CA ASP A 93 4.50 4.58 3.30
C ASP A 93 5.22 5.23 4.49
N THR A 94 6.51 4.98 4.62
CA THR A 94 7.29 5.37 5.82
C THR A 94 7.47 6.88 6.00
N ASP A 95 7.12 7.67 5.01
CA ASP A 95 7.12 9.14 5.04
C ASP A 95 5.73 9.76 5.29
N MET A 96 4.71 8.92 5.50
CA MET A 96 3.37 9.38 5.87
C MET A 96 3.33 9.91 7.31
N TYR A 97 2.81 11.13 7.47
CA TYR A 97 2.61 11.76 8.77
C TYR A 97 1.16 11.56 9.24
N VAL A 98 0.95 10.78 10.30
CA VAL A 98 -0.40 10.48 10.80
C VAL A 98 -0.86 11.58 11.76
N LEU A 99 -2.04 12.14 11.47
CA LEU A 99 -2.66 13.22 12.25
C LEU A 99 -3.84 12.72 13.11
N ARG A 100 -4.45 11.59 12.75
CA ARG A 100 -5.64 11.01 13.42
C ARG A 100 -5.68 9.51 13.22
N SER A 101 -6.48 8.84 14.06
CA SER A 101 -6.75 7.40 13.91
C SER A 101 -7.50 7.08 12.63
N PHE A 102 -7.19 5.92 12.04
CA PHE A 102 -7.91 5.35 10.91
C PHE A 102 -9.19 4.59 11.31
N SER A 103 -9.56 4.57 12.60
CA SER A 103 -10.72 3.82 13.09
C SER A 103 -12.02 4.09 12.32
N PRO A 104 -12.32 5.33 11.84
CA PRO A 104 -13.52 5.58 11.03
C PRO A 104 -13.52 4.88 9.66
N LEU A 105 -12.36 4.46 9.15
CA LEU A 105 -12.20 3.85 7.81
C LEU A 105 -12.29 2.32 7.84
N LEU A 106 -12.23 1.70 9.01
CA LEU A 106 -12.11 0.24 9.15
C LEU A 106 -13.35 -0.55 8.70
N GLN A 107 -14.46 0.12 8.44
CA GLN A 107 -15.69 -0.52 7.93
C GLN A 107 -15.67 -0.73 6.41
N ALA A 108 -14.74 -0.11 5.69
CA ALA A 108 -14.54 -0.35 4.27
C ALA A 108 -14.01 -1.77 4.01
N GLN A 109 -14.28 -2.31 2.82
CA GLN A 109 -13.63 -3.56 2.40
C GLN A 109 -12.22 -3.31 1.88
N PHE A 110 -12.06 -2.21 1.15
CA PHE A 110 -10.79 -1.66 0.70
C PHE A 110 -10.92 -0.14 0.64
N PHE A 111 -9.88 0.59 1.01
CA PHE A 111 -9.83 2.04 0.80
C PHE A 111 -8.48 2.52 0.27
N CYS A 112 -8.55 3.61 -0.48
CA CYS A 112 -7.41 4.41 -0.92
C CYS A 112 -7.85 5.87 -1.07
N GLY A 113 -6.97 6.75 -1.52
CA GLY A 113 -7.29 8.14 -1.88
C GLY A 113 -6.90 8.45 -3.31
N TRP A 114 -7.41 9.53 -3.86
CA TRP A 114 -6.90 10.09 -5.09
C TRP A 114 -5.50 10.70 -4.88
N GLU A 115 -4.64 10.63 -5.89
CA GLU A 115 -3.28 11.18 -5.82
C GLU A 115 -3.26 12.69 -6.01
N THR A 116 -4.23 13.23 -6.78
CA THR A 116 -4.35 14.66 -7.07
C THR A 116 -5.79 15.11 -6.91
N ALA A 117 -5.97 16.45 -6.73
CA ALA A 117 -7.29 17.05 -6.78
C ALA A 117 -7.96 16.77 -8.14
N THR A 118 -9.19 16.25 -8.10
CA THR A 118 -10.04 16.14 -9.27
C THR A 118 -10.98 17.33 -9.28
N GLU A 119 -11.23 17.97 -10.42
CA GLU A 119 -12.06 19.17 -10.52
C GLU A 119 -13.51 18.99 -10.01
N ASP A 120 -13.94 17.73 -9.79
CA ASP A 120 -15.30 17.35 -9.37
C ASP A 120 -15.46 17.08 -7.87
N THR A 121 -14.52 17.44 -7.01
CA THR A 121 -14.57 17.10 -5.57
C THR A 121 -15.44 18.01 -4.71
N ALA A 122 -16.57 18.46 -5.20
CA ALA A 122 -17.63 19.01 -4.35
C ALA A 122 -18.45 17.88 -3.71
N GLY A 123 -17.86 17.08 -2.81
CA GLY A 123 -18.60 16.34 -1.79
C GLY A 123 -19.31 15.04 -2.20
N GLN A 124 -19.11 14.51 -3.39
CA GLN A 124 -19.62 13.18 -3.80
C GLN A 124 -18.50 12.34 -4.41
N CYS A 125 -18.59 11.01 -4.23
CA CYS A 125 -17.77 10.02 -4.94
C CYS A 125 -18.06 10.08 -6.46
N ALA A 126 -17.64 11.16 -7.13
CA ALA A 126 -17.74 11.25 -8.56
C ALA A 126 -16.68 10.37 -9.23
N PRO A 127 -16.99 9.68 -10.35
CA PRO A 127 -15.96 9.00 -11.12
C PRO A 127 -14.92 10.04 -11.53
N ALA A 128 -13.70 9.88 -11.05
CA ALA A 128 -12.59 10.77 -11.37
C ALA A 128 -12.49 10.98 -12.88
N ALA A 129 -12.17 12.20 -13.28
CA ALA A 129 -11.87 12.54 -14.68
C ALA A 129 -10.89 11.51 -15.26
N THR A 130 -11.07 11.18 -16.52
CA THR A 130 -10.18 10.29 -17.27
C THR A 130 -8.75 10.79 -17.16
N GLY A 131 -7.91 10.11 -16.37
CA GLY A 131 -6.50 10.48 -16.15
C GLY A 131 -6.06 10.54 -14.68
N SER A 132 -6.98 10.64 -13.72
CA SER A 132 -6.60 10.63 -12.29
C SER A 132 -6.18 9.23 -11.84
N THR A 133 -5.12 9.17 -11.04
CA THR A 133 -4.58 7.95 -10.44
C THR A 133 -4.87 7.91 -8.93
N VAL A 134 -4.97 6.69 -8.39
CA VAL A 134 -5.09 6.51 -6.94
C VAL A 134 -3.73 6.60 -6.27
N SER A 135 -3.72 7.15 -5.09
CA SER A 135 -2.54 7.20 -4.24
C SER A 135 -2.29 5.84 -3.55
N CYS A 136 -1.03 5.57 -3.27
CA CYS A 136 -0.57 4.30 -2.70
C CYS A 136 0.09 4.43 -1.32
N GLY A 137 0.28 5.65 -0.83
CA GLY A 137 0.95 5.88 0.45
C GLY A 137 0.12 5.53 1.69
N ALA A 138 -1.23 5.48 1.54
CA ALA A 138 -2.14 4.99 2.56
C ALA A 138 -3.22 4.12 1.91
N LEU A 139 -3.24 2.83 2.23
CA LEU A 139 -4.14 1.82 1.70
C LEU A 139 -4.68 0.96 2.84
N GLY A 140 -5.96 0.59 2.79
CA GLY A 140 -6.51 -0.37 3.75
C GLY A 140 -7.33 -1.44 3.06
N ALA A 141 -7.23 -2.69 3.54
CA ALA A 141 -7.96 -3.82 2.98
C ALA A 141 -8.36 -4.85 4.05
N CYS A 142 -9.51 -5.48 3.84
CA CYS A 142 -9.81 -6.75 4.51
C CYS A 142 -8.95 -7.86 3.94
N ALA A 143 -8.55 -8.82 4.77
CA ALA A 143 -7.82 -9.99 4.32
C ALA A 143 -8.61 -10.75 3.25
N LEU A 144 -7.91 -11.36 2.30
CA LEU A 144 -8.44 -12.14 1.18
C LEU A 144 -9.43 -11.37 0.28
N GLY A 145 -9.36 -10.04 0.30
CA GLY A 145 -10.19 -9.17 -0.52
C GLY A 145 -9.93 -9.33 -2.02
N ALA A 146 -10.99 -9.26 -2.84
CA ALA A 146 -10.89 -9.45 -4.29
C ALA A 146 -9.96 -8.42 -4.94
N CYS A 147 -10.10 -7.16 -4.59
CA CYS A 147 -9.25 -6.09 -5.15
C CYS A 147 -7.76 -6.32 -4.90
N ALA A 148 -7.36 -6.65 -3.66
CA ALA A 148 -5.96 -6.93 -3.34
C ALA A 148 -5.41 -8.16 -4.08
N ARG A 149 -6.25 -9.21 -4.23
CA ARG A 149 -5.91 -10.38 -5.03
C ARG A 149 -5.66 -10.05 -6.49
N ASP A 150 -6.56 -9.29 -7.11
CA ASP A 150 -6.47 -8.98 -8.54
C ASP A 150 -5.28 -8.05 -8.83
N ILE A 151 -4.89 -7.21 -7.85
CA ILE A 151 -3.64 -6.45 -7.92
C ILE A 151 -2.42 -7.40 -7.86
N LEU A 152 -2.39 -8.39 -6.96
CA LEU A 152 -1.30 -9.37 -6.92
C LEU A 152 -1.20 -10.18 -8.21
N ASN A 153 -2.33 -10.66 -8.74
CA ASN A 153 -2.37 -11.38 -10.03
C ASN A 153 -1.78 -10.55 -11.18
N GLN A 154 -1.96 -9.22 -11.15
CA GLN A 154 -1.32 -8.35 -12.15
C GLN A 154 0.21 -8.36 -12.04
N TYR A 155 0.75 -8.44 -10.81
CA TYR A 155 2.20 -8.57 -10.61
C TYR A 155 2.76 -9.92 -11.06
N ASP A 156 1.96 -11.00 -11.07
CA ASP A 156 2.38 -12.31 -11.57
C ASP A 156 2.75 -12.27 -13.07
N GLU A 157 2.16 -11.33 -13.82
CA GLU A 157 2.44 -11.11 -15.24
C GLU A 157 3.63 -10.16 -15.50
N LEU A 158 4.22 -9.59 -14.43
CA LEU A 158 5.28 -8.60 -14.53
C LEU A 158 6.65 -9.20 -14.19
N LEU A 159 7.66 -8.78 -14.94
CA LEU A 159 9.06 -8.96 -14.59
C LEU A 159 9.72 -7.57 -14.57
N PHE A 160 10.32 -7.19 -13.46
CA PHE A 160 10.93 -5.86 -13.37
C PHE A 160 12.10 -5.71 -14.32
N ASP A 161 12.05 -4.66 -15.16
CA ASP A 161 13.11 -4.23 -16.07
C ASP A 161 13.40 -2.74 -15.86
N GLU A 162 14.62 -2.41 -15.50
CA GLU A 162 15.05 -1.04 -15.22
C GLU A 162 14.92 -0.11 -16.43
N ALA A 163 14.99 -0.64 -17.65
CA ALA A 163 14.80 0.14 -18.88
C ALA A 163 13.36 0.66 -19.05
N HIS A 164 12.40 0.02 -18.40
CA HIS A 164 10.97 0.32 -18.48
C HIS A 164 10.36 0.74 -17.14
N ILE A 165 11.16 1.37 -16.28
CA ILE A 165 10.79 1.71 -14.90
C ILE A 165 9.47 2.50 -14.78
N ALA A 166 9.13 3.32 -15.77
CA ALA A 166 7.90 4.09 -15.79
C ALA A 166 6.62 3.24 -15.93
N ASP A 167 6.74 1.99 -16.41
CA ASP A 167 5.61 1.08 -16.58
C ASP A 167 5.22 0.40 -15.27
N TYR A 168 6.13 0.39 -14.29
CA TYR A 168 5.93 -0.25 -12.98
C TYR A 168 5.50 0.73 -11.89
N VAL A 169 5.21 1.99 -12.24
CA VAL A 169 4.72 2.97 -11.25
C VAL A 169 3.35 2.53 -10.75
N ILE A 170 3.28 2.29 -9.45
CA ILE A 170 2.13 1.64 -8.78
C ILE A 170 0.77 2.26 -9.10
N PRO A 171 0.57 3.60 -9.09
CA PRO A 171 -0.70 4.21 -9.45
C PRO A 171 -1.21 3.81 -10.84
N ARG A 172 -0.30 3.59 -11.80
CA ARG A 172 -0.66 3.15 -13.16
C ARG A 172 -1.13 1.70 -13.21
N ILE A 173 -0.50 0.83 -12.40
CA ILE A 173 -0.85 -0.59 -12.31
C ILE A 173 -2.21 -0.76 -11.64
N ILE A 174 -2.41 -0.12 -10.49
CA ILE A 174 -3.57 -0.43 -9.64
C ILE A 174 -4.83 0.35 -9.98
N THR A 175 -4.72 1.58 -10.53
CA THR A 175 -5.89 2.41 -10.81
C THR A 175 -6.91 1.73 -11.73
N PRO A 176 -6.52 1.10 -12.86
CA PRO A 176 -7.46 0.38 -13.72
C PRO A 176 -8.16 -0.78 -13.00
N ILE A 177 -7.45 -1.48 -12.11
CA ILE A 177 -7.98 -2.60 -11.32
C ILE A 177 -8.98 -2.07 -10.29
N ILE A 178 -8.58 -1.09 -9.48
CA ILE A 178 -9.43 -0.49 -8.43
C ILE A 178 -10.75 0.03 -9.00
N ARG A 179 -10.74 0.61 -10.20
CA ARG A 179 -11.97 1.09 -10.88
C ARG A 179 -12.97 -0.01 -11.23
N GLN A 180 -12.53 -1.26 -11.30
CA GLN A 180 -13.40 -2.42 -11.55
C GLN A 180 -14.00 -3.00 -10.26
N HIS A 181 -13.60 -2.50 -9.09
CA HIS A 181 -14.01 -2.97 -7.78
C HIS A 181 -14.95 -1.98 -7.09
N PRO A 182 -16.27 -2.13 -7.21
CA PRO A 182 -17.25 -1.20 -6.62
C PRO A 182 -17.25 -1.20 -5.08
N GLU A 183 -16.64 -2.23 -4.47
CA GLU A 183 -16.46 -2.31 -3.01
C GLU A 183 -15.34 -1.42 -2.47
N VAL A 184 -14.51 -0.84 -3.34
CA VAL A 184 -13.42 0.05 -2.96
C VAL A 184 -13.96 1.44 -2.66
N THR A 185 -13.60 1.98 -1.50
CA THR A 185 -13.87 3.37 -1.14
C THR A 185 -12.66 4.23 -1.50
N ILE A 186 -12.82 5.18 -2.44
CA ILE A 186 -11.76 6.10 -2.81
C ILE A 186 -12.06 7.47 -2.19
N TYR A 187 -11.18 7.92 -1.28
CA TYR A 187 -11.32 9.21 -0.60
C TYR A 187 -10.76 10.36 -1.45
N PRO A 188 -11.23 11.60 -1.25
CA PRO A 188 -10.63 12.79 -1.85
C PRO A 188 -9.12 12.87 -1.55
N TYR A 189 -8.35 13.53 -2.44
CA TYR A 189 -6.89 13.59 -2.33
C TYR A 189 -6.42 14.22 -1.01
N ASP A 190 -7.11 15.26 -0.53
CA ASP A 190 -6.80 15.98 0.71
C ASP A 190 -7.05 15.17 1.98
N TYR A 191 -7.66 13.98 1.85
CA TYR A 191 -7.89 13.11 2.99
C TYR A 191 -6.60 12.48 3.52
N PHE A 192 -5.70 12.09 2.61
CA PHE A 192 -4.41 11.49 2.96
C PHE A 192 -3.23 12.41 2.62
N TYR A 193 -3.42 13.39 1.74
CA TYR A 193 -2.40 14.33 1.29
C TYR A 193 -2.92 15.77 1.39
N PRO A 194 -3.14 16.29 2.64
CA PRO A 194 -3.79 17.59 2.85
C PRO A 194 -2.95 18.80 2.45
N TYR A 195 -1.70 18.58 2.04
CA TYR A 195 -0.79 19.64 1.61
C TYR A 195 -0.32 19.36 0.18
N PRO A 196 -0.43 20.35 -0.74
CA PRO A 196 0.06 20.24 -2.10
C PRO A 196 1.60 20.21 -2.16
#